data_90e639c71cad5a0b861e38ec448e6a73
#
_entry.id   90e639c71cad5a0b861e38ec448e6a73
#
_cell.length_a   1.000
_cell.length_b   1.000
_cell.length_c   1.000
_cell.angle_alpha   90.00
_cell.angle_beta   90.00
_cell.angle_gamma   90.00
#
_symmetry.space_group_name_H-M   'P 1'
#
loop_
_entity.id
_entity.type
_entity.pdbx_description
1 polymer ?
#
loop_
_entity_poly.entity_id
_entity_poly.type
_entity_poly.pdbx_seq_one_letter_code
_entity_poly.pdbx_strand_id
1 'polypeptide(L)'
;MYNPHYGYFSKHATIFHPGEPFNFSEIEDGPEFHRLLGQRYTEFEDRLDETDPDDARQLWHTPTELFRPYYGEAIARYLVANYKLTLYPYHDLIIYEMGAGNGTLMLNILDFIRDTDFEVYQRTKFKIIEISSSLASLQMKNLEESINAGGHMGHVEIINKSIFDWDPYVPSPCFFLALEVFDNFSHDSIRYDYSTGLPQQGGVLIDADGEFHEYYNLELDPIAARFLRVRQAAARRPFPTPLGSKLMRSIRNKLPLQPQYTQPEYIPTRLMQFFDILNDYFPAHRLLASDFNTLPDAIPGLNAPVVQTRYKRRTVPYPRRLYVSLSRL
;
A
#
# COMPACT_ATOMS: atom_id res chain seq x y z
N MET A 1 -7.22 -4.32 8.93
CA MET A 1 -5.76 -4.43 8.74
C MET A 1 -4.99 -3.42 9.60
N TYR A 2 -5.45 -2.18 9.76
CA TYR A 2 -4.72 -1.11 10.48
C TYR A 2 -5.30 -0.71 11.83
N ASN A 3 -6.24 -1.48 12.39
CA ASN A 3 -6.77 -1.17 13.71
C ASN A 3 -5.67 -1.32 14.78
N PRO A 4 -5.43 -0.32 15.67
CA PRO A 4 -4.35 -0.38 16.65
C PRO A 4 -4.47 -1.52 17.66
N HIS A 5 -5.69 -2.04 17.88
CA HIS A 5 -5.95 -3.09 18.87
C HIS A 5 -5.91 -4.50 18.32
N TYR A 6 -6.28 -4.70 17.03
CA TYR A 6 -6.38 -6.04 16.40
C TYR A 6 -5.97 -6.06 14.93
N GLY A 7 -5.46 -4.95 14.41
CA GLY A 7 -5.04 -4.87 13.01
C GLY A 7 -3.75 -5.66 12.75
N TYR A 8 -3.73 -6.35 11.61
CA TYR A 8 -2.57 -7.15 11.20
C TYR A 8 -1.29 -6.31 11.11
N PHE A 9 -1.30 -5.20 10.36
CA PHE A 9 -0.11 -4.36 10.20
C PHE A 9 0.34 -3.68 11.49
N SER A 10 -0.57 -3.45 12.43
CA SER A 10 -0.23 -2.83 13.71
C SER A 10 0.52 -3.77 14.66
N LYS A 11 0.37 -5.09 14.50
CA LYS A 11 0.85 -6.08 15.47
C LYS A 11 1.73 -7.19 14.91
N HIS A 12 1.47 -7.64 13.69
CA HIS A 12 2.00 -8.91 13.17
C HIS A 12 2.81 -8.74 11.87
N ALA A 13 2.78 -7.56 11.23
CA ALA A 13 3.52 -7.36 10.01
C ALA A 13 5.03 -7.40 10.27
N THR A 14 5.69 -8.35 9.64
CA THR A 14 7.14 -8.50 9.68
C THR A 14 7.69 -8.27 8.28
N ILE A 15 8.54 -7.24 8.14
CA ILE A 15 9.18 -6.95 6.87
C ILE A 15 10.50 -7.69 6.81
N PHE A 16 10.66 -8.50 5.77
CA PHE A 16 11.87 -9.26 5.54
C PHE A 16 13.06 -8.32 5.32
N HIS A 17 14.13 -8.57 6.04
CA HIS A 17 15.39 -7.86 5.91
C HIS A 17 16.50 -8.84 5.55
N PRO A 18 17.09 -8.74 4.36
CA PRO A 18 18.02 -9.76 3.86
C PRO A 18 19.40 -9.77 4.54
N GLY A 19 19.63 -8.99 5.58
CA GLY A 19 20.95 -8.81 6.18
C GLY A 19 21.84 -7.87 5.36
N GLU A 20 22.98 -8.32 4.89
CA GLU A 20 23.82 -7.50 4.01
C GLU A 20 23.18 -7.30 2.63
N PRO A 21 23.44 -6.16 1.95
CA PRO A 21 23.00 -5.95 0.58
C PRO A 21 23.44 -7.07 -0.36
N PHE A 22 22.61 -7.34 -1.38
CA PHE A 22 23.03 -8.27 -2.44
C PHE A 22 24.10 -7.63 -3.32
N ASN A 23 25.17 -8.36 -3.60
CA ASN A 23 26.14 -7.95 -4.61
C ASN A 23 25.69 -8.40 -5.99
N PHE A 24 24.90 -7.58 -6.64
CA PHE A 24 24.33 -7.90 -7.96
C PHE A 24 25.38 -8.05 -9.07
N SER A 25 26.62 -7.58 -8.85
CA SER A 25 27.72 -7.75 -9.82
C SER A 25 28.28 -9.19 -9.82
N GLU A 26 28.04 -9.95 -8.78
CA GLU A 26 28.48 -11.33 -8.61
C GLU A 26 27.37 -12.36 -8.88
N ILE A 27 26.12 -11.93 -9.04
CA ILE A 27 24.98 -12.80 -9.33
C ILE A 27 24.91 -13.03 -10.83
N GLU A 28 25.04 -14.30 -11.26
CA GLU A 28 25.10 -14.65 -12.67
C GLU A 28 23.76 -14.54 -13.39
N ASP A 29 22.66 -14.96 -12.72
CA ASP A 29 21.33 -14.97 -13.34
C ASP A 29 20.17 -14.88 -12.32
N GLY A 30 18.94 -14.86 -12.83
CA GLY A 30 17.74 -14.84 -12.01
C GLY A 30 17.55 -16.07 -11.09
N PRO A 31 17.77 -17.31 -11.58
CA PRO A 31 17.77 -18.50 -10.75
C PRO A 31 18.73 -18.43 -9.56
N GLU A 32 19.94 -17.94 -9.76
CA GLU A 32 20.90 -17.76 -8.68
C GLU A 32 20.41 -16.72 -7.67
N PHE A 33 19.91 -15.59 -8.12
CA PHE A 33 19.30 -14.59 -7.25
C PHE A 33 18.18 -15.20 -6.38
N HIS A 34 17.27 -15.98 -6.98
CA HIS A 34 16.19 -16.62 -6.24
C HIS A 34 16.70 -17.65 -5.22
N ARG A 35 17.77 -18.36 -5.54
CA ARG A 35 18.40 -19.29 -4.61
C ARG A 35 19.01 -18.57 -3.41
N LEU A 36 19.75 -17.50 -3.64
CA LEU A 36 20.36 -16.67 -2.58
C LEU A 36 19.28 -16.00 -1.72
N LEU A 37 18.25 -15.46 -2.36
CA LEU A 37 17.10 -14.87 -1.67
C LEU A 37 16.41 -15.91 -0.76
N GLY A 38 16.17 -17.11 -1.27
CA GLY A 38 15.56 -18.21 -0.50
C GLY A 38 16.39 -18.63 0.70
N GLN A 39 17.73 -18.65 0.58
CA GLN A 39 18.61 -18.91 1.71
C GLN A 39 18.50 -17.85 2.80
N ARG A 40 18.62 -16.56 2.44
CA ARG A 40 18.50 -15.46 3.40
C ARG A 40 17.11 -15.36 4.03
N TYR A 41 16.09 -15.75 3.27
CA TYR A 41 14.72 -15.81 3.75
C TYR A 41 14.59 -16.88 4.86
N THR A 42 15.14 -18.08 4.64
CA THR A 42 15.16 -19.14 5.62
C THR A 42 15.93 -18.75 6.88
N GLU A 43 17.13 -18.17 6.72
CA GLU A 43 17.95 -17.70 7.84
C GLU A 43 17.25 -16.60 8.66
N PHE A 44 16.49 -15.73 8.00
CA PHE A 44 15.71 -14.69 8.68
C PHE A 44 14.55 -15.29 9.48
N GLU A 45 13.81 -16.25 8.92
CA GLU A 45 12.73 -16.94 9.62
C GLU A 45 13.25 -17.77 10.80
N ASP A 46 14.35 -18.51 10.60
CA ASP A 46 14.93 -19.33 11.66
C ASP A 46 15.32 -18.47 12.88
N ARG A 47 15.93 -17.31 12.65
CA ARG A 47 16.25 -16.36 13.73
C ARG A 47 15.01 -15.82 14.45
N LEU A 48 13.91 -15.58 13.74
CA LEU A 48 12.67 -15.14 14.36
C LEU A 48 12.04 -16.26 15.18
N ASP A 49 12.04 -17.48 14.67
CA ASP A 49 11.46 -18.65 15.32
C ASP A 49 12.23 -19.08 16.58
N GLU A 50 13.51 -18.69 16.73
CA GLU A 50 14.27 -18.88 17.97
C GLU A 50 13.65 -18.13 19.16
N THR A 51 13.03 -16.99 18.90
CA THR A 51 12.48 -16.10 19.95
C THR A 51 10.95 -16.11 20.00
N ASP A 52 10.30 -16.30 18.88
CA ASP A 52 8.83 -16.21 18.71
C ASP A 52 8.38 -17.16 17.59
N PRO A 53 8.24 -18.48 17.86
CA PRO A 53 7.81 -19.44 16.86
C PRO A 53 6.36 -19.18 16.41
N ASP A 54 6.15 -18.97 15.11
CA ASP A 54 4.82 -18.74 14.52
C ASP A 54 4.68 -19.38 13.13
N ASP A 55 3.97 -20.48 13.05
CA ASP A 55 3.68 -21.22 11.81
C ASP A 55 2.87 -20.40 10.78
N ALA A 56 2.18 -19.37 11.23
CA ALA A 56 1.32 -18.51 10.41
C ALA A 56 1.93 -17.14 10.10
N ARG A 57 3.19 -16.90 10.53
CA ARG A 57 3.87 -15.62 10.31
C ARG A 57 3.86 -15.23 8.86
N GLN A 58 3.36 -14.02 8.57
CA GLN A 58 3.42 -13.40 7.26
C GLN A 58 4.71 -12.60 7.17
N LEU A 59 5.50 -12.82 6.13
CA LEU A 59 6.68 -12.02 5.83
C LEU A 59 6.44 -11.21 4.57
N TRP A 60 6.71 -9.93 4.66
CA TRP A 60 6.62 -9.00 3.53
C TRP A 60 8.01 -8.65 3.05
N HIS A 61 8.23 -8.70 1.76
CA HIS A 61 9.46 -8.22 1.14
C HIS A 61 9.12 -7.09 0.16
N THR A 62 9.96 -6.07 0.17
CA THR A 62 9.78 -4.87 -0.64
C THR A 62 10.99 -4.64 -1.53
N PRO A 63 10.84 -3.96 -2.68
CA PRO A 63 11.98 -3.56 -3.50
C PRO A 63 13.03 -2.76 -2.72
N THR A 64 12.59 -1.96 -1.76
CA THR A 64 13.47 -1.21 -0.87
C THR A 64 14.47 -2.10 -0.15
N GLU A 65 13.98 -3.20 0.46
CA GLU A 65 14.84 -4.12 1.20
C GLU A 65 15.69 -5.01 0.28
N LEU A 66 15.10 -5.45 -0.84
CA LEU A 66 15.79 -6.36 -1.76
C LEU A 66 16.92 -5.68 -2.55
N PHE A 67 16.72 -4.45 -2.95
CA PHE A 67 17.63 -3.73 -3.85
C PHE A 67 18.36 -2.57 -3.17
N ARG A 68 18.44 -2.57 -1.86
CA ARG A 68 19.19 -1.55 -1.13
C ARG A 68 20.70 -1.65 -1.38
N PRO A 69 21.46 -0.52 -1.38
CA PRO A 69 20.94 0.85 -1.25
C PRO A 69 20.42 1.42 -2.59
N TYR A 70 20.59 0.72 -3.70
CA TYR A 70 20.43 1.22 -5.08
C TYR A 70 19.02 1.75 -5.38
N TYR A 71 17.98 1.09 -4.84
CA TYR A 71 16.60 1.55 -5.02
C TYR A 71 16.38 2.92 -4.38
N GLY A 72 16.84 3.09 -3.13
CA GLY A 72 16.78 4.37 -2.42
C GLY A 72 17.64 5.45 -3.10
N GLU A 73 18.85 5.10 -3.58
CA GLU A 73 19.70 6.02 -4.32
C GLU A 73 19.04 6.51 -5.63
N ALA A 74 18.38 5.62 -6.37
CA ALA A 74 17.68 5.99 -7.61
C ALA A 74 16.56 7.00 -7.32
N ILE A 75 15.79 6.77 -6.26
CA ILE A 75 14.76 7.72 -5.80
C ILE A 75 15.40 9.04 -5.37
N ALA A 76 16.51 8.99 -4.58
CA ALA A 76 17.21 10.18 -4.13
C ALA A 76 17.71 11.04 -5.31
N ARG A 77 18.28 10.42 -6.35
CA ARG A 77 18.70 11.12 -7.59
C ARG A 77 17.54 11.84 -8.24
N TYR A 78 16.38 11.19 -8.34
CA TYR A 78 15.18 11.81 -8.89
C TYR A 78 14.72 13.01 -8.05
N LEU A 79 14.65 12.85 -6.72
CA LEU A 79 14.22 13.90 -5.80
C LEU A 79 15.16 15.12 -5.85
N VAL A 80 16.47 14.90 -5.76
CA VAL A 80 17.49 15.97 -5.80
C VAL A 80 17.44 16.71 -7.13
N ALA A 81 17.38 15.98 -8.26
CA ALA A 81 17.31 16.60 -9.58
C ALA A 81 16.06 17.51 -9.71
N ASN A 82 14.89 17.00 -9.33
CA ASN A 82 13.66 17.79 -9.37
C ASN A 82 13.68 18.98 -8.40
N TYR A 83 14.21 18.79 -7.19
CA TYR A 83 14.38 19.86 -6.22
C TYR A 83 15.27 20.98 -6.76
N LYS A 84 16.45 20.66 -7.29
CA LYS A 84 17.39 21.64 -7.86
C LYS A 84 16.81 22.41 -9.03
N LEU A 85 16.03 21.74 -9.88
CA LEU A 85 15.42 22.36 -11.07
C LEU A 85 14.26 23.29 -10.75
N THR A 86 13.60 23.13 -9.60
CA THR A 86 12.28 23.76 -9.40
C THR A 86 12.07 24.47 -8.07
N LEU A 87 12.79 24.08 -7.01
CA LEU A 87 12.55 24.58 -5.64
C LEU A 87 13.77 25.28 -5.04
N TYR A 88 14.96 24.82 -5.38
CA TYR A 88 16.22 25.41 -4.91
C TYR A 88 16.46 26.78 -5.57
N PRO A 89 17.02 27.77 -4.83
CA PRO A 89 17.40 27.76 -3.41
C PRO A 89 16.28 28.27 -2.48
N TYR A 90 15.09 28.49 -2.97
CA TYR A 90 14.03 29.24 -2.27
C TYR A 90 13.28 28.42 -1.22
N HIS A 91 13.31 27.09 -1.33
CA HIS A 91 12.63 26.16 -0.43
C HIS A 91 13.59 25.08 0.06
N ASP A 92 13.29 24.48 1.21
CA ASP A 92 13.96 23.27 1.68
C ASP A 92 13.46 22.05 0.88
N LEU A 93 14.26 20.99 0.84
CA LEU A 93 13.85 19.69 0.32
C LEU A 93 13.04 18.97 1.41
N ILE A 94 11.73 19.02 1.31
CA ILE A 94 10.83 18.36 2.25
C ILE A 94 10.31 17.08 1.60
N ILE A 95 10.50 15.96 2.29
CA ILE A 95 10.07 14.63 1.84
C ILE A 95 9.15 14.06 2.90
N TYR A 96 7.95 13.65 2.51
CA TYR A 96 7.05 12.84 3.30
C TYR A 96 7.05 11.42 2.75
N GLU A 97 7.18 10.42 3.60
CA GLU A 97 7.04 9.01 3.25
C GLU A 97 5.91 8.41 4.07
N MET A 98 4.98 7.76 3.40
CA MET A 98 3.87 7.04 4.04
C MET A 98 4.16 5.54 4.01
N GLY A 99 4.13 4.89 5.19
CA GLY A 99 4.34 3.45 5.31
C GLY A 99 5.80 3.05 5.07
N ALA A 100 6.73 3.67 5.79
CA ALA A 100 8.18 3.50 5.60
C ALA A 100 8.74 2.12 6.02
N GLY A 101 7.92 1.22 6.51
CA GLY A 101 8.34 -0.11 6.94
C GLY A 101 9.46 -0.08 7.98
N ASN A 102 10.63 -0.64 7.65
CA ASN A 102 11.80 -0.60 8.53
C ASN A 102 12.53 0.76 8.56
N GLY A 103 12.13 1.74 7.73
CA GLY A 103 12.83 3.02 7.57
C GLY A 103 14.06 2.96 6.65
N THR A 104 14.28 1.85 5.98
CA THR A 104 15.48 1.62 5.13
C THR A 104 15.55 2.61 3.97
N LEU A 105 14.41 2.96 3.35
CA LEU A 105 14.40 3.92 2.25
C LEU A 105 14.87 5.31 2.69
N MET A 106 14.36 5.78 3.83
CA MET A 106 14.78 7.04 4.44
C MET A 106 16.31 7.10 4.63
N LEU A 107 16.89 6.05 5.23
CA LEU A 107 18.33 5.99 5.46
C LEU A 107 19.11 6.03 4.15
N ASN A 108 18.72 5.23 3.14
CA ASN A 108 19.40 5.20 1.86
C ASN A 108 19.31 6.53 1.10
N ILE A 109 18.16 7.22 1.17
CA ILE A 109 17.98 8.55 0.56
C ILE A 109 18.87 9.57 1.25
N LEU A 110 18.85 9.63 2.58
CA LEU A 110 19.63 10.62 3.36
C LEU A 110 21.12 10.40 3.25
N ASP A 111 21.59 9.14 3.32
CA ASP A 111 23.00 8.81 3.10
C ASP A 111 23.46 9.26 1.72
N PHE A 112 22.69 8.91 0.67
CA PHE A 112 23.02 9.31 -0.68
C PHE A 112 23.09 10.82 -0.85
N ILE A 113 22.12 11.58 -0.32
CA ILE A 113 22.10 13.04 -0.44
C ILE A 113 23.29 13.65 0.32
N ARG A 114 23.57 13.16 1.55
CA ARG A 114 24.72 13.61 2.36
C ARG A 114 26.04 13.44 1.61
N ASP A 115 26.22 12.26 1.00
CA ASP A 115 27.50 11.86 0.40
C ASP A 115 27.71 12.48 -0.99
N THR A 116 26.64 12.85 -1.69
CA THR A 116 26.72 13.43 -3.04
C THR A 116 26.48 14.93 -3.11
N ASP A 117 25.72 15.50 -2.17
CA ASP A 117 25.32 16.90 -2.18
C ASP A 117 25.02 17.42 -0.77
N PHE A 118 26.08 17.73 -0.05
CA PHE A 118 25.98 18.14 1.36
C PHE A 118 25.18 19.43 1.56
N GLU A 119 25.17 20.36 0.59
CA GLU A 119 24.38 21.58 0.65
C GLU A 119 22.88 21.28 0.61
N VAL A 120 22.46 20.38 -0.28
CA VAL A 120 21.06 19.90 -0.33
C VAL A 120 20.74 19.11 0.93
N TYR A 121 21.67 18.28 1.42
CA TYR A 121 21.47 17.53 2.67
C TYR A 121 21.14 18.44 3.85
N GLN A 122 21.89 19.52 4.05
CA GLN A 122 21.66 20.48 5.14
C GLN A 122 20.25 21.09 5.12
N ARG A 123 19.61 21.11 3.94
CA ARG A 123 18.25 21.64 3.70
C ARG A 123 17.19 20.56 3.58
N THR A 124 17.57 19.30 3.76
CA THR A 124 16.63 18.17 3.64
C THR A 124 15.92 17.94 4.97
N LYS A 125 14.60 17.77 4.88
CA LYS A 125 13.72 17.35 5.99
C LYS A 125 12.93 16.14 5.55
N PHE A 126 13.09 15.03 6.25
CA PHE A 126 12.43 13.78 5.98
C PHE A 126 11.39 13.49 7.06
N LYS A 127 10.14 13.25 6.67
CA LYS A 127 9.02 13.03 7.58
C LYS A 127 8.33 11.72 7.25
N ILE A 128 8.32 10.80 8.20
CA ILE A 128 7.64 9.51 8.07
C ILE A 128 6.25 9.63 8.67
N ILE A 129 5.21 9.22 7.94
CA ILE A 129 3.84 9.06 8.43
C ILE A 129 3.59 7.57 8.62
N GLU A 130 3.55 7.12 9.88
CA GLU A 130 3.45 5.71 10.24
C GLU A 130 2.27 5.47 11.18
N ILE A 131 1.34 4.62 10.75
CA ILE A 131 0.15 4.28 11.55
C ILE A 131 0.47 3.27 12.67
N SER A 132 1.44 2.41 12.45
CA SER A 132 1.86 1.39 13.41
C SER A 132 2.83 1.98 14.43
N SER A 133 2.45 1.95 15.70
CA SER A 133 3.34 2.41 16.78
C SER A 133 4.57 1.51 16.96
N SER A 134 4.44 0.21 16.69
CA SER A 134 5.57 -0.72 16.72
C SER A 134 6.58 -0.44 15.61
N LEU A 135 6.11 -0.21 14.38
CA LEU A 135 7.00 0.17 13.27
C LEU A 135 7.61 1.57 13.48
N ALA A 136 6.84 2.53 13.99
CA ALA A 136 7.38 3.85 14.31
C ALA A 136 8.50 3.77 15.36
N SER A 137 8.36 2.92 16.37
CA SER A 137 9.40 2.67 17.37
C SER A 137 10.62 1.96 16.77
N LEU A 138 10.42 1.00 15.86
CA LEU A 138 11.49 0.33 15.14
C LEU A 138 12.27 1.31 14.24
N GLN A 139 11.55 2.17 13.51
CA GLN A 139 12.15 3.20 12.65
C GLN A 139 13.03 4.17 13.48
N MET A 140 12.54 4.60 14.65
CA MET A 140 13.32 5.44 15.56
C MET A 140 14.56 4.72 16.03
N LYS A 141 14.44 3.45 16.45
CA LYS A 141 15.58 2.62 16.89
C LYS A 141 16.60 2.45 15.77
N ASN A 142 16.16 2.12 14.55
CA ASN A 142 17.06 1.98 13.40
C ASN A 142 17.77 3.30 13.06
N LEU A 143 17.09 4.43 13.20
CA LEU A 143 17.67 5.75 13.04
C LEU A 143 18.76 6.02 14.09
N GLU A 144 18.55 5.65 15.35
CA GLU A 144 19.52 5.82 16.44
C GLU A 144 20.72 4.88 16.31
N GLU A 145 20.48 3.63 15.94
CA GLU A 145 21.52 2.58 15.86
C GLU A 145 22.40 2.69 14.61
N SER A 146 21.92 3.31 13.54
CA SER A 146 22.73 3.46 12.34
C SER A 146 23.93 4.36 12.61
N ILE A 147 25.13 3.80 12.53
CA ILE A 147 26.40 4.51 12.75
C ILE A 147 26.51 5.72 11.82
N ASN A 148 26.04 5.58 10.59
CA ASN A 148 25.98 6.66 9.62
C ASN A 148 24.82 7.62 9.89
N ALA A 149 23.80 7.21 10.62
CA ALA A 149 22.62 8.00 10.95
C ALA A 149 22.81 8.92 12.14
N GLY A 150 23.91 8.84 12.86
CA GLY A 150 24.23 9.82 13.92
C GLY A 150 24.14 11.28 13.46
N GLY A 151 24.24 11.52 12.13
CA GLY A 151 24.01 12.81 11.50
C GLY A 151 22.57 13.07 11.04
N HIS A 152 21.70 12.07 10.96
CA HIS A 152 20.36 12.23 10.39
C HIS A 152 19.29 12.62 11.40
N MET A 153 19.52 12.47 12.69
CA MET A 153 18.54 12.77 13.76
C MET A 153 17.90 14.17 13.63
N GLY A 154 18.67 15.17 13.22
CA GLY A 154 18.15 16.53 13.01
C GLY A 154 17.35 16.72 11.71
N HIS A 155 17.33 15.72 10.83
CA HIS A 155 16.68 15.76 9.51
C HIS A 155 15.40 14.95 9.46
N VAL A 156 15.14 14.08 10.45
CA VAL A 156 14.04 13.11 10.45
C VAL A 156 13.03 13.42 11.53
N GLU A 157 11.75 13.32 11.15
CA GLU A 157 10.59 13.37 12.04
C GLU A 157 9.71 12.16 11.77
N ILE A 158 9.39 11.36 12.80
CA ILE A 158 8.46 10.25 12.72
C ILE A 158 7.13 10.67 13.32
N ILE A 159 6.08 10.71 12.50
CA ILE A 159 4.73 11.13 12.85
C ILE A 159 3.87 9.88 12.97
N ASN A 160 3.66 9.39 14.19
CA ASN A 160 2.83 8.22 14.43
C ASN A 160 1.35 8.57 14.37
N LYS A 161 0.82 8.65 13.17
CA LYS A 161 -0.56 9.03 12.86
C LYS A 161 -1.02 8.36 11.57
N SER A 162 -2.31 8.06 11.46
CA SER A 162 -2.89 7.70 10.18
C SER A 162 -2.92 8.91 9.25
N ILE A 163 -2.59 8.71 7.97
CA ILE A 163 -2.78 9.76 6.96
C ILE A 163 -4.25 10.18 6.84
N PHE A 164 -5.20 9.28 7.13
CA PHE A 164 -6.63 9.57 7.07
C PHE A 164 -7.13 10.42 8.24
N ASP A 165 -6.31 10.59 9.28
CA ASP A 165 -6.56 11.47 10.42
C ASP A 165 -5.71 12.75 10.34
N TRP A 166 -5.10 13.01 9.17
CA TRP A 166 -4.26 14.17 8.97
C TRP A 166 -5.06 15.46 9.04
N ASP A 167 -4.57 16.43 9.81
CA ASP A 167 -5.23 17.71 10.07
C ASP A 167 -4.33 18.95 9.86
N PRO A 168 -2.97 18.86 9.91
CA PRO A 168 -2.14 20.04 9.69
C PRO A 168 -2.11 20.46 8.22
N TYR A 169 -2.27 21.76 7.96
CA TYR A 169 -2.08 22.31 6.63
C TYR A 169 -0.59 22.52 6.34
N VAL A 170 -0.11 22.00 5.22
CA VAL A 170 1.30 22.02 4.78
C VAL A 170 1.43 22.84 3.50
N PRO A 171 1.63 24.17 3.59
CA PRO A 171 1.69 25.04 2.41
C PRO A 171 3.00 24.88 1.63
N SER A 172 4.05 24.40 2.28
CA SER A 172 5.39 24.29 1.66
C SER A 172 5.41 23.23 0.58
N PRO A 173 6.10 23.47 -0.55
CA PRO A 173 6.34 22.44 -1.55
C PRO A 173 7.05 21.23 -0.93
N CYS A 174 6.54 20.03 -1.24
CA CYS A 174 7.10 18.79 -0.73
C CYS A 174 7.00 17.66 -1.75
N PHE A 175 7.83 16.64 -1.59
CA PHE A 175 7.66 15.36 -2.23
C PHE A 175 6.93 14.42 -1.28
N PHE A 176 5.92 13.73 -1.79
CA PHE A 176 5.17 12.74 -1.04
C PHE A 176 5.41 11.37 -1.64
N LEU A 177 6.02 10.47 -0.87
CA LEU A 177 6.34 9.11 -1.29
C LEU A 177 5.29 8.15 -0.76
N ALA A 178 4.75 7.30 -1.64
CA ALA A 178 3.83 6.23 -1.30
C ALA A 178 4.22 4.98 -2.11
N LEU A 179 5.06 4.12 -1.53
CA LEU A 179 5.64 2.98 -2.20
C LEU A 179 5.07 1.69 -1.61
N GLU A 180 4.35 0.92 -2.42
CA GLU A 180 3.68 -0.33 -2.02
C GLU A 180 2.71 -0.14 -0.85
N VAL A 181 1.84 0.85 -0.94
CA VAL A 181 0.89 1.24 0.11
C VAL A 181 -0.56 1.19 -0.39
N PHE A 182 -0.81 1.50 -1.65
CA PHE A 182 -2.16 1.68 -2.17
C PHE A 182 -2.93 0.37 -2.32
N ASP A 183 -2.24 -0.74 -2.58
CA ASP A 183 -2.82 -2.09 -2.61
C ASP A 183 -3.44 -2.50 -1.26
N ASN A 184 -2.96 -1.90 -0.17
CA ASN A 184 -3.45 -2.12 1.18
C ASN A 184 -4.63 -1.22 1.57
N PHE A 185 -5.03 -0.27 0.74
CA PHE A 185 -6.19 0.56 1.00
C PHE A 185 -7.49 -0.21 0.81
N SER A 186 -8.45 0.03 1.70
CA SER A 186 -9.75 -0.64 1.62
C SER A 186 -10.54 -0.21 0.39
N HIS A 187 -11.25 -1.18 -0.18
CA HIS A 187 -12.14 -1.02 -1.31
C HIS A 187 -13.58 -1.28 -0.88
N ASP A 188 -14.53 -0.60 -1.49
CA ASP A 188 -15.94 -0.90 -1.32
C ASP A 188 -16.43 -1.86 -2.39
N SER A 189 -17.25 -2.84 -1.96
CA SER A 189 -17.88 -3.82 -2.86
C SER A 189 -19.17 -3.26 -3.43
N ILE A 190 -19.29 -3.22 -4.75
CA ILE A 190 -20.49 -2.72 -5.45
C ILE A 190 -21.00 -3.81 -6.39
N ARG A 191 -22.27 -4.17 -6.28
CA ARG A 191 -22.97 -4.97 -7.30
C ARG A 191 -24.10 -4.17 -7.92
N TYR A 192 -24.60 -4.63 -9.04
CA TYR A 192 -25.69 -3.96 -9.77
C TYR A 192 -26.86 -4.89 -9.95
N ASP A 193 -28.06 -4.37 -9.78
CA ASP A 193 -29.28 -5.06 -10.15
C ASP A 193 -29.45 -5.04 -11.68
N TYR A 194 -29.62 -6.20 -12.30
CA TYR A 194 -29.76 -6.30 -13.75
C TYR A 194 -31.05 -5.69 -14.29
N SER A 195 -32.11 -5.64 -13.48
CA SER A 195 -33.42 -5.10 -13.90
C SER A 195 -33.39 -3.58 -13.88
N THR A 196 -32.98 -2.98 -12.79
CA THR A 196 -32.95 -1.52 -12.59
C THR A 196 -31.69 -0.87 -13.09
N GLY A 197 -30.57 -1.60 -13.06
CA GLY A 197 -29.24 -1.07 -13.31
C GLY A 197 -28.65 -0.26 -12.15
N LEU A 198 -29.31 -0.26 -11.00
CA LEU A 198 -28.86 0.51 -9.84
C LEU A 198 -27.76 -0.23 -9.07
N PRO A 199 -26.77 0.50 -8.57
CA PRO A 199 -25.73 -0.05 -7.70
C PRO A 199 -26.26 -0.35 -6.31
N GLN A 200 -25.70 -1.37 -5.67
CA GLN A 200 -25.86 -1.72 -4.26
C GLN A 200 -24.49 -1.86 -3.62
N GLN A 201 -24.31 -1.34 -2.42
CA GLN A 201 -23.06 -1.43 -1.66
C GLN A 201 -23.07 -2.62 -0.73
N GLY A 202 -22.00 -3.43 -0.80
CA GLY A 202 -21.77 -4.53 0.12
C GLY A 202 -21.35 -4.04 1.51
N GLY A 203 -21.84 -4.75 2.51
CA GLY A 203 -21.44 -4.57 3.90
C GLY A 203 -21.31 -5.92 4.58
N VAL A 204 -20.64 -5.94 5.73
CA VAL A 204 -20.47 -7.14 6.56
C VAL A 204 -21.05 -6.86 7.93
N LEU A 205 -21.97 -7.70 8.36
CA LEU A 205 -22.50 -7.73 9.72
C LEU A 205 -21.76 -8.83 10.48
N ILE A 206 -21.25 -8.51 11.65
CA ILE A 206 -20.71 -9.50 12.59
C ILE A 206 -21.77 -9.71 13.66
N ASP A 207 -22.24 -10.95 13.81
CA ASP A 207 -23.25 -11.29 14.81
C ASP A 207 -22.62 -11.51 16.20
N ALA A 208 -23.49 -11.84 17.17
CA ALA A 208 -23.07 -12.04 18.56
C ALA A 208 -22.13 -13.25 18.75
N ASP A 209 -22.18 -14.22 17.84
CA ASP A 209 -21.37 -15.44 17.85
C ASP A 209 -20.02 -15.23 17.11
N GLY A 210 -19.81 -14.04 16.53
CA GLY A 210 -18.64 -13.69 15.74
C GLY A 210 -18.69 -14.15 14.29
N GLU A 211 -19.83 -14.63 13.82
CA GLU A 211 -20.02 -15.02 12.42
C GLU A 211 -20.22 -13.79 11.52
N PHE A 212 -19.72 -13.88 10.30
CA PHE A 212 -19.73 -12.79 9.33
C PHE A 212 -20.82 -13.02 8.29
N HIS A 213 -21.72 -12.03 8.15
CA HIS A 213 -22.83 -12.07 7.19
C HIS A 213 -22.68 -10.93 6.19
N GLU A 214 -22.51 -11.29 4.92
CA GLU A 214 -22.50 -10.31 3.83
C GLU A 214 -23.93 -9.88 3.50
N TYR A 215 -24.13 -8.57 3.36
CA TYR A 215 -25.39 -7.99 2.91
C TYR A 215 -25.14 -6.85 1.92
N TYR A 216 -26.21 -6.43 1.23
CA TYR A 216 -26.13 -5.34 0.26
C TYR A 216 -27.22 -4.31 0.51
N ASN A 217 -26.79 -3.06 0.64
CA ASN A 217 -27.69 -1.91 0.76
C ASN A 217 -28.01 -1.30 -0.60
N LEU A 218 -29.27 -0.87 -0.77
CA LEU A 218 -29.70 -0.11 -1.94
C LEU A 218 -29.16 1.33 -1.90
N GLU A 219 -28.96 1.86 -0.71
CA GLU A 219 -28.40 3.20 -0.49
C GLU A 219 -26.89 3.08 -0.34
N LEU A 220 -26.20 3.80 -1.22
CA LEU A 220 -24.75 3.92 -1.16
C LEU A 220 -24.35 4.95 -0.09
N ASP A 221 -23.25 4.70 0.61
CA ASP A 221 -22.67 5.75 1.41
C ASP A 221 -22.18 6.94 0.54
N PRO A 222 -22.01 8.12 1.12
CA PRO A 222 -21.64 9.33 0.39
C PRO A 222 -20.32 9.20 -0.38
N ILE A 223 -19.36 8.41 0.13
CA ILE A 223 -18.03 8.24 -0.45
C ILE A 223 -18.11 7.34 -1.68
N ALA A 224 -18.76 6.18 -1.56
CA ALA A 224 -18.99 5.27 -2.67
C ALA A 224 -19.82 5.94 -3.79
N ALA A 225 -20.89 6.65 -3.42
CA ALA A 225 -21.69 7.41 -4.37
C ALA A 225 -20.88 8.50 -5.09
N ARG A 226 -20.02 9.22 -4.37
CA ARG A 226 -19.11 10.23 -4.94
C ARG A 226 -18.11 9.58 -5.88
N PHE A 227 -17.49 8.45 -5.48
CA PHE A 227 -16.53 7.73 -6.34
C PHE A 227 -17.16 7.36 -7.68
N LEU A 228 -18.34 6.76 -7.67
CA LEU A 228 -19.04 6.37 -8.91
C LEU A 228 -19.35 7.58 -9.80
N ARG A 229 -19.75 8.71 -9.22
CA ARG A 229 -19.96 9.97 -9.97
C ARG A 229 -18.68 10.49 -10.60
N VAL A 230 -17.57 10.56 -9.84
CA VAL A 230 -16.27 11.03 -10.32
C VAL A 230 -15.76 10.11 -11.44
N ARG A 231 -15.81 8.79 -11.23
CA ARG A 231 -15.43 7.80 -12.23
C ARG A 231 -16.19 7.98 -13.55
N GLN A 232 -17.49 8.18 -13.47
CA GLN A 232 -18.30 8.40 -14.66
C GLN A 232 -18.02 9.74 -15.33
N ALA A 233 -17.78 10.80 -14.56
CA ALA A 233 -17.48 12.13 -15.09
C ALA A 233 -16.09 12.19 -15.75
N ALA A 234 -15.10 11.49 -15.21
CA ALA A 234 -13.74 11.43 -15.75
C ALA A 234 -13.63 10.54 -17.00
N ALA A 235 -14.56 9.62 -17.21
CA ALA A 235 -14.52 8.69 -18.34
C ALA A 235 -14.91 9.38 -19.65
N ARG A 236 -14.05 9.28 -20.66
CA ARG A 236 -14.36 9.78 -22.04
C ARG A 236 -15.47 8.98 -22.74
N ARG A 237 -15.75 7.77 -22.27
CA ARG A 237 -16.83 6.86 -22.71
C ARG A 237 -17.50 6.32 -21.46
N PRO A 238 -18.76 5.80 -21.57
CA PRO A 238 -19.40 5.13 -20.44
C PRO A 238 -18.44 4.12 -19.82
N PHE A 239 -18.19 4.26 -18.51
CA PHE A 239 -17.27 3.38 -17.80
C PHE A 239 -17.82 1.95 -17.83
N PRO A 240 -17.02 0.94 -18.23
CA PRO A 240 -17.48 -0.43 -18.27
C PRO A 240 -17.82 -0.91 -16.85
N THR A 241 -19.04 -1.32 -16.63
CA THR A 241 -19.52 -1.91 -15.38
C THR A 241 -19.82 -3.39 -15.59
N PRO A 242 -19.90 -4.20 -14.52
CA PRO A 242 -20.31 -5.61 -14.62
C PRO A 242 -21.71 -5.84 -15.24
N LEU A 243 -22.51 -4.78 -15.39
CA LEU A 243 -23.83 -4.86 -16.06
C LEU A 243 -23.74 -5.25 -17.54
N GLY A 244 -22.64 -4.96 -18.21
CA GLY A 244 -22.51 -5.11 -19.64
C GLY A 244 -23.38 -4.14 -20.46
N SER A 245 -23.62 -4.45 -21.74
CA SER A 245 -24.42 -3.59 -22.61
C SER A 245 -25.92 -3.67 -22.31
N LYS A 246 -26.66 -2.60 -22.64
CA LYS A 246 -28.12 -2.55 -22.47
C LYS A 246 -28.81 -3.71 -23.21
N LEU A 247 -28.32 -4.10 -24.40
CA LEU A 247 -28.87 -5.20 -25.18
C LEU A 247 -28.68 -6.53 -24.46
N MET A 248 -27.51 -6.84 -23.98
CA MET A 248 -27.22 -8.07 -23.24
C MET A 248 -28.06 -8.16 -21.98
N ARG A 249 -28.27 -7.06 -21.28
CA ARG A 249 -29.11 -6.96 -20.11
C ARG A 249 -30.59 -7.25 -20.43
N SER A 250 -31.09 -6.70 -21.54
CA SER A 250 -32.48 -6.96 -22.00
C SER A 250 -32.72 -8.43 -22.37
N ILE A 251 -31.73 -9.08 -23.00
CA ILE A 251 -31.80 -10.51 -23.32
C ILE A 251 -31.76 -11.33 -22.04
N ARG A 252 -30.87 -11.03 -21.13
CA ARG A 252 -30.70 -11.74 -19.85
C ARG A 252 -31.96 -11.70 -19.00
N ASN A 253 -32.60 -10.52 -18.89
CA ASN A 253 -33.86 -10.36 -18.12
C ASN A 253 -35.05 -11.16 -18.66
N LYS A 254 -34.95 -11.67 -19.88
CA LYS A 254 -36.00 -12.54 -20.50
C LYS A 254 -35.75 -14.04 -20.31
N LEU A 255 -34.55 -14.41 -19.83
CA LEU A 255 -34.17 -15.81 -19.62
C LEU A 255 -34.54 -16.23 -18.20
N PRO A 256 -35.14 -17.43 -18.00
CA PRO A 256 -35.45 -17.95 -16.66
C PRO A 256 -34.16 -18.30 -15.90
N LEU A 257 -34.24 -18.30 -14.58
CA LEU A 257 -33.20 -18.74 -13.68
C LEU A 257 -31.87 -17.94 -13.74
N GLN A 258 -31.93 -16.72 -14.28
CA GLN A 258 -30.74 -15.86 -14.30
C GLN A 258 -30.53 -15.17 -12.93
N PRO A 259 -29.26 -14.95 -12.52
CA PRO A 259 -28.99 -14.15 -11.33
C PRO A 259 -29.57 -12.74 -11.45
N GLN A 260 -30.20 -12.26 -10.38
CA GLN A 260 -30.74 -10.91 -10.32
C GLN A 260 -29.66 -9.84 -10.31
N TYR A 261 -28.50 -10.15 -9.72
CA TYR A 261 -27.40 -9.22 -9.49
C TYR A 261 -26.14 -9.62 -10.26
N THR A 262 -25.29 -8.63 -10.56
CA THR A 262 -23.97 -8.86 -11.11
C THR A 262 -23.04 -9.49 -10.08
N GLN A 263 -21.91 -10.02 -10.55
CA GLN A 263 -20.75 -10.18 -9.66
C GLN A 263 -20.37 -8.81 -9.12
N PRO A 264 -19.87 -8.72 -7.88
CA PRO A 264 -19.40 -7.47 -7.32
C PRO A 264 -18.15 -6.96 -8.05
N GLU A 265 -18.02 -5.64 -8.14
CA GLU A 265 -16.77 -4.95 -8.41
C GLU A 265 -16.29 -4.27 -7.13
N TYR A 266 -14.97 -4.08 -7.01
CA TYR A 266 -14.37 -3.42 -5.86
C TYR A 266 -13.82 -2.07 -6.29
N ILE A 267 -14.27 -1.01 -5.63
CA ILE A 267 -13.92 0.37 -5.97
C ILE A 267 -12.99 0.98 -4.92
N PRO A 268 -11.88 1.63 -5.30
CA PRO A 268 -10.85 2.13 -4.39
C PRO A 268 -11.25 3.48 -3.75
N THR A 269 -12.28 3.46 -2.93
CA THR A 269 -12.82 4.66 -2.26
C THR A 269 -11.81 5.29 -1.30
N ARG A 270 -11.03 4.44 -0.61
CA ARG A 270 -10.00 4.94 0.31
C ARG A 270 -8.85 5.63 -0.42
N LEU A 271 -8.49 5.17 -1.60
CA LEU A 271 -7.51 5.86 -2.45
C LEU A 271 -8.03 7.25 -2.89
N MET A 272 -9.31 7.36 -3.22
CA MET A 272 -9.91 8.66 -3.52
C MET A 272 -9.83 9.62 -2.32
N GLN A 273 -10.13 9.15 -1.10
CA GLN A 273 -10.00 9.95 0.11
C GLN A 273 -8.55 10.39 0.36
N PHE A 274 -7.58 9.52 0.09
CA PHE A 274 -6.15 9.89 0.17
C PHE A 274 -5.81 11.05 -0.77
N PHE A 275 -6.27 11.03 -2.01
CA PHE A 275 -6.07 12.16 -2.91
C PHE A 275 -6.78 13.44 -2.47
N ASP A 276 -7.95 13.33 -1.82
CA ASP A 276 -8.60 14.48 -1.19
C ASP A 276 -7.69 15.10 -0.11
N ILE A 277 -7.12 14.27 0.76
CA ILE A 277 -6.20 14.72 1.82
C ILE A 277 -4.96 15.41 1.23
N LEU A 278 -4.37 14.83 0.19
CA LEU A 278 -3.23 15.47 -0.47
C LEU A 278 -3.60 16.85 -1.05
N ASN A 279 -4.75 16.97 -1.69
CA ASN A 279 -5.21 18.23 -2.27
C ASN A 279 -5.56 19.28 -1.20
N ASP A 280 -6.19 18.86 -0.11
CA ASP A 280 -6.69 19.76 0.93
C ASP A 280 -5.57 20.21 1.88
N TYR A 281 -4.66 19.32 2.24
CA TYR A 281 -3.64 19.59 3.25
C TYR A 281 -2.22 19.78 2.71
N PHE A 282 -1.91 19.29 1.50
CA PHE A 282 -0.60 19.39 0.87
C PHE A 282 -0.71 20.01 -0.54
N PRO A 283 -1.21 21.23 -0.69
CA PRO A 283 -1.57 21.78 -2.01
C PRO A 283 -0.40 21.89 -3.01
N ALA A 284 0.83 21.93 -2.52
CA ALA A 284 2.04 22.01 -3.34
C ALA A 284 2.83 20.68 -3.36
N HIS A 285 2.17 19.54 -3.08
CA HIS A 285 2.81 18.22 -3.11
C HIS A 285 3.18 17.77 -4.52
N ARG A 286 4.17 16.90 -4.58
CA ARG A 286 4.56 16.09 -5.74
C ARG A 286 4.55 14.65 -5.32
N LEU A 287 3.55 13.90 -5.75
CA LEU A 287 3.42 12.50 -5.41
C LEU A 287 4.35 11.65 -6.27
N LEU A 288 5.16 10.81 -5.63
CA LEU A 288 5.86 9.69 -6.22
C LEU A 288 5.28 8.41 -5.63
N ALA A 289 4.63 7.61 -6.45
CA ALA A 289 4.01 6.36 -6.04
C ALA A 289 4.49 5.21 -6.92
N SER A 290 4.67 4.06 -6.30
CA SER A 290 4.95 2.78 -6.96
C SER A 290 4.13 1.71 -6.27
N ASP A 291 3.48 0.87 -7.07
CA ASP A 291 2.66 -0.22 -6.56
C ASP A 291 2.53 -1.33 -7.61
N PHE A 292 1.96 -2.49 -7.24
CA PHE A 292 1.81 -3.63 -8.12
C PHE A 292 0.90 -3.32 -9.31
N ASN A 293 1.36 -3.62 -10.51
CA ASN A 293 0.53 -3.53 -11.72
C ASN A 293 -0.26 -4.82 -11.97
N THR A 294 0.20 -5.95 -11.44
CA THR A 294 -0.47 -7.26 -11.49
C THR A 294 -0.10 -8.06 -10.26
N LEU A 295 -1.00 -8.93 -9.83
CA LEU A 295 -0.75 -9.92 -8.77
C LEU A 295 -0.77 -11.33 -9.37
N PRO A 296 0.08 -12.27 -8.89
CA PRO A 296 0.23 -13.59 -9.51
C PRO A 296 -1.07 -14.38 -9.66
N ASP A 297 -1.95 -14.28 -8.67
CA ASP A 297 -3.23 -15.01 -8.63
C ASP A 297 -4.41 -14.18 -9.13
N ALA A 298 -4.15 -13.03 -9.75
CA ALA A 298 -5.19 -12.20 -10.35
C ALA A 298 -5.85 -12.93 -11.53
N ILE A 299 -7.19 -12.93 -11.54
CA ILE A 299 -7.96 -13.58 -12.59
C ILE A 299 -8.32 -12.52 -13.63
N PRO A 300 -7.85 -12.67 -14.87
CA PRO A 300 -8.15 -11.72 -15.93
C PRO A 300 -9.64 -11.47 -16.09
N GLY A 301 -10.04 -10.21 -16.12
CA GLY A 301 -11.44 -9.78 -16.28
C GLY A 301 -12.28 -9.82 -15.01
N LEU A 302 -11.71 -10.21 -13.87
CA LEU A 302 -12.37 -10.14 -12.57
C LEU A 302 -11.71 -9.02 -11.74
N ASN A 303 -12.50 -8.00 -11.40
CA ASN A 303 -12.10 -6.99 -10.43
C ASN A 303 -12.46 -7.48 -9.03
N ALA A 304 -11.54 -8.16 -8.39
CA ALA A 304 -11.69 -8.68 -7.03
C ALA A 304 -10.33 -8.65 -6.32
N PRO A 305 -10.30 -8.51 -4.99
CA PRO A 305 -9.06 -8.58 -4.23
C PRO A 305 -8.41 -9.97 -4.38
N VAL A 306 -7.10 -9.99 -4.43
CA VAL A 306 -6.31 -11.21 -4.32
C VAL A 306 -5.93 -11.38 -2.87
N VAL A 307 -6.32 -12.51 -2.26
CA VAL A 307 -6.00 -12.82 -0.88
C VAL A 307 -5.10 -14.04 -0.83
N GLN A 308 -3.94 -13.84 -0.25
CA GLN A 308 -2.98 -14.90 0.03
C GLN A 308 -2.79 -15.00 1.53
N THR A 309 -2.52 -16.20 2.03
CA THR A 309 -2.07 -16.43 3.39
C THR A 309 -0.85 -17.34 3.37
N ARG A 310 -0.18 -17.38 4.49
CA ARG A 310 0.98 -18.25 4.68
C ARG A 310 0.71 -19.19 5.84
N TYR A 311 1.04 -20.45 5.64
CA TYR A 311 0.97 -21.47 6.68
C TYR A 311 2.14 -22.43 6.54
N LYS A 312 2.82 -22.71 7.63
CA LYS A 312 4.05 -23.53 7.66
C LYS A 312 5.07 -23.10 6.60
N ARG A 313 5.35 -21.79 6.56
CA ARG A 313 6.29 -21.15 5.62
C ARG A 313 5.95 -21.32 4.14
N ARG A 314 4.70 -21.68 3.81
CA ARG A 314 4.23 -21.82 2.43
C ARG A 314 3.10 -20.85 2.14
N THR A 315 3.18 -20.17 1.03
CA THR A 315 2.07 -19.36 0.54
C THR A 315 0.94 -20.29 0.10
N VAL A 316 -0.25 -20.07 0.64
CA VAL A 316 -1.45 -20.83 0.34
C VAL A 316 -2.46 -19.87 -0.31
N PRO A 317 -2.78 -20.04 -1.62
CA PRO A 317 -3.84 -19.29 -2.24
C PRO A 317 -5.18 -19.75 -1.69
N TYR A 318 -6.04 -18.81 -1.35
CA TYR A 318 -7.39 -19.12 -0.89
C TYR A 318 -8.30 -19.44 -2.08
N PRO A 319 -8.99 -20.59 -2.10
CA PRO A 319 -9.94 -20.90 -3.17
C PRO A 319 -11.14 -19.95 -3.13
N ARG A 320 -11.64 -19.55 -4.30
CA ARG A 320 -12.72 -18.56 -4.54
C ARG A 320 -13.92 -18.60 -3.59
N ARG A 321 -14.29 -19.77 -3.05
CA ARG A 321 -15.42 -19.92 -2.12
C ARG A 321 -15.17 -19.28 -0.75
N LEU A 322 -13.92 -19.04 -0.38
CA LEU A 322 -13.51 -18.39 0.86
C LEU A 322 -13.27 -16.87 0.68
N TYR A 323 -13.22 -16.33 -0.55
CA TYR A 323 -13.17 -14.88 -0.77
C TYR A 323 -14.38 -14.16 -0.18
N VAL A 324 -15.55 -14.77 -0.23
CA VAL A 324 -16.77 -14.29 0.46
C VAL A 324 -16.57 -14.38 1.98
N SER A 325 -15.71 -15.26 2.47
CA SER A 325 -15.45 -15.46 3.90
C SER A 325 -14.35 -14.56 4.46
N LEU A 326 -13.41 -14.07 3.64
CA LEU A 326 -12.24 -13.28 4.07
C LEU A 326 -12.32 -11.78 3.75
N SER A 327 -13.21 -11.34 2.87
CA SER A 327 -13.81 -10.00 2.99
C SER A 327 -14.54 -9.85 4.34
N ARG A 328 -14.55 -10.89 5.12
CA ARG A 328 -15.10 -11.10 6.47
C ARG A 328 -14.04 -10.94 7.59
N LEU A 329 -12.77 -10.74 7.32
CA LEU A 329 -11.71 -10.41 8.28
C LEU A 329 -11.19 -9.00 8.01
#